data_46a034dce254c072058d24cd0876ac82
#
_entry.id   46a034dce254c072058d24cd0876ac82
#
_cell.length_a   1.000
_cell.length_b   1.000
_cell.length_c   1.000
_cell.angle_alpha   90.00
_cell.angle_beta   90.00
_cell.angle_gamma   90.00
#
_symmetry.space_group_name_H-M   'P 1'
#
loop_
_entity.id
_entity.type
_entity.pdbx_description
1 polymer ?
#
loop_
_entity_poly.entity_id
_entity_poly.type
_entity_poly.pdbx_seq_one_letter_code
_entity_poly.pdbx_strand_id
1 'polypeptide(L)'
;MSNTETNTPGVPGPPAVGGGGAAIQLKGGAAILAPVTSFPNGVPGNALVLLPINPNGTPVEKKIVDGPVALTMEEVWKLLGFNGPAVQVQDDQGRPIAIGLEDLLGGLEKHWIESKDDLNRGRIFAQELIKYARHEKAEKVLSKIVALGGDGDDWLGLGVAQLAQKKLDKAEATLRGAQNLLKDSPFPSLQLARVMKEKGDRKAEREQAERAIQIDNNSVDSWAYLANSIREVSGEEAMLRQIEEVAGAPVNAKSAAPYIALQGFFAAESKDESARDRAIEFAKKAVARAPGDALALVCLSALYGQASKIDEVVKLLAPHEALMLRDVRVAHNYFEALFQLRDLPKITALLNKLATSPTREVKQFAIERSRAISQMLAQQQQQLPTATQGKA
;
A
#
# COMPACT_ATOMS: atom_id res chain seq x y z
N MET A 1 -26.54 -18.13 -6.83
CA MET A 1 -26.69 -16.69 -6.52
C MET A 1 -25.42 -16.33 -5.77
N SER A 2 -24.42 -15.89 -6.50
CA SER A 2 -23.09 -15.57 -6.01
C SER A 2 -23.03 -14.07 -5.71
N ASN A 3 -22.87 -13.72 -4.44
CA ASN A 3 -22.55 -12.36 -4.02
C ASN A 3 -21.12 -12.03 -4.49
N THR A 4 -21.01 -11.22 -5.51
CA THR A 4 -19.78 -10.54 -5.88
C THR A 4 -19.58 -9.38 -4.91
N GLU A 5 -18.75 -9.58 -3.89
CA GLU A 5 -18.18 -8.48 -3.11
C GLU A 5 -17.33 -7.62 -4.03
N THR A 6 -17.82 -6.42 -4.28
CA THR A 6 -17.04 -5.37 -4.94
C THR A 6 -15.95 -4.92 -3.97
N ASN A 7 -14.71 -5.33 -4.26
CA ASN A 7 -13.51 -4.87 -3.58
C ASN A 7 -13.33 -3.37 -3.87
N THR A 8 -13.82 -2.53 -2.96
CA THR A 8 -13.55 -1.09 -2.96
C THR A 8 -12.10 -0.90 -2.51
N PRO A 9 -11.23 -0.20 -3.25
CA PRO A 9 -9.86 0.03 -2.82
C PRO A 9 -9.87 0.88 -1.56
N GLY A 10 -9.44 0.29 -0.47
CA GLY A 10 -8.75 0.90 0.64
C GLY A 10 -9.34 2.13 1.31
N VAL A 11 -10.52 2.00 1.92
CA VAL A 11 -10.80 2.81 3.12
C VAL A 11 -9.87 2.26 4.20
N PRO A 12 -8.97 3.06 4.80
CA PRO A 12 -8.17 2.61 5.93
C PRO A 12 -9.13 2.12 7.00
N GLY A 13 -9.03 0.85 7.36
CA GLY A 13 -9.74 0.32 8.53
C GLY A 13 -9.32 1.12 9.78
N PRO A 14 -10.12 1.10 10.83
CA PRO A 14 -9.74 1.72 12.10
C PRO A 14 -8.36 1.22 12.50
N PRO A 15 -7.55 2.05 13.21
CA PRO A 15 -6.19 1.71 13.56
C PRO A 15 -6.16 0.34 14.21
N ALA A 16 -5.23 -0.51 13.76
CA ALA A 16 -5.00 -1.81 14.36
C ALA A 16 -4.65 -1.57 15.84
N VAL A 17 -5.57 -1.88 16.71
CA VAL A 17 -5.36 -1.80 18.15
C VAL A 17 -4.39 -2.93 18.50
N GLY A 18 -3.12 -2.57 18.65
CA GLY A 18 -2.12 -3.50 19.16
C GLY A 18 -2.55 -3.95 20.54
N GLY A 19 -2.52 -5.24 20.77
CA GLY A 19 -2.78 -6.12 21.94
C GLY A 19 -3.08 -5.59 23.33
N GLY A 20 -3.62 -4.39 23.48
CA GLY A 20 -4.22 -3.85 24.68
C GLY A 20 -5.43 -3.05 24.23
N GLY A 21 -6.64 -3.49 24.55
CA GLY A 21 -7.88 -2.85 24.15
C GLY A 21 -7.88 -1.37 24.53
N ALA A 22 -8.02 -0.49 23.52
CA ALA A 22 -8.21 0.94 23.78
C ALA A 22 -9.62 1.16 24.30
N ALA A 23 -9.76 1.77 25.48
CA ALA A 23 -11.05 2.17 26.01
C ALA A 23 -11.54 3.39 25.24
N ILE A 24 -12.73 3.29 24.62
CA ILE A 24 -13.38 4.39 23.93
C ILE A 24 -14.50 4.90 24.80
N GLN A 25 -14.50 6.19 25.10
CA GLN A 25 -15.56 6.83 25.86
C GLN A 25 -16.72 7.16 24.91
N LEU A 26 -17.84 6.47 25.08
CA LEU A 26 -19.07 6.68 24.31
C LEU A 26 -20.03 7.58 25.07
N LYS A 27 -20.94 8.26 24.35
CA LYS A 27 -22.07 8.98 24.93
C LYS A 27 -22.95 7.97 25.69
N GLY A 28 -22.80 7.89 27.04
CA GLY A 28 -23.54 6.99 27.93
C GLY A 28 -22.78 5.77 28.47
N GLY A 29 -21.46 5.67 28.23
CA GLY A 29 -20.63 4.59 28.78
C GLY A 29 -19.25 4.52 28.15
N ALA A 30 -18.42 3.62 28.65
CA ALA A 30 -17.14 3.29 28.04
C ALA A 30 -17.21 1.86 27.46
N ALA A 31 -16.50 1.62 26.37
CA ALA A 31 -16.41 0.30 25.75
C ALA A 31 -14.99 -0.01 25.30
N ILE A 32 -14.61 -1.27 25.30
CA ILE A 32 -13.34 -1.75 24.76
C ILE A 32 -13.62 -2.34 23.37
N LEU A 33 -12.87 -1.89 22.37
CA LEU A 33 -12.85 -2.52 21.05
C LEU A 33 -11.81 -3.67 21.10
N ALA A 34 -12.28 -4.90 20.94
CA ALA A 34 -11.44 -6.07 20.84
C ALA A 34 -11.60 -6.70 19.44
N PRO A 35 -10.48 -7.05 18.77
CA PRO A 35 -10.55 -7.79 17.52
C PRO A 35 -11.05 -9.22 17.79
N VAL A 36 -12.06 -9.66 17.03
CA VAL A 36 -12.53 -11.05 17.07
C VAL A 36 -11.94 -11.76 15.86
N THR A 37 -11.10 -12.74 16.11
CA THR A 37 -10.45 -13.54 15.08
C THR A 37 -11.31 -14.70 14.57
N SER A 38 -12.37 -15.08 15.32
CA SER A 38 -13.36 -16.07 14.89
C SER A 38 -14.69 -15.87 15.62
N PHE A 39 -15.80 -16.09 14.93
CA PHE A 39 -17.12 -16.16 15.54
C PHE A 39 -17.41 -17.56 16.08
N PRO A 40 -18.34 -17.73 17.05
CA PRO A 40 -18.73 -19.05 17.58
C PRO A 40 -19.23 -20.04 16.54
N ASN A 41 -19.67 -19.58 15.36
CA ASN A 41 -20.08 -20.40 14.21
C ASN A 41 -18.94 -20.77 13.26
N GLY A 42 -17.68 -20.51 13.63
CA GLY A 42 -16.49 -20.86 12.84
C GLY A 42 -16.25 -20.03 11.57
N VAL A 43 -17.00 -18.95 11.37
CA VAL A 43 -16.79 -18.04 10.22
C VAL A 43 -15.61 -17.11 10.54
N PRO A 44 -14.55 -17.06 9.69
CA PRO A 44 -13.49 -16.07 9.86
C PRO A 44 -14.06 -14.69 9.55
N GLY A 45 -13.88 -13.74 10.47
CA GLY A 45 -14.35 -12.38 10.26
C GLY A 45 -13.50 -11.37 11.01
N ASN A 46 -13.19 -10.25 10.35
CA ASN A 46 -12.61 -9.07 10.99
C ASN A 46 -13.77 -8.22 11.55
N ALA A 47 -14.33 -8.61 12.67
CA ALA A 47 -15.32 -7.80 13.36
C ALA A 47 -14.71 -7.20 14.62
N LEU A 48 -15.11 -5.96 14.93
CA LEU A 48 -14.84 -5.32 16.20
C LEU A 48 -16.02 -5.59 17.12
N VAL A 49 -15.73 -6.05 18.32
CA VAL A 49 -16.75 -6.28 19.35
C VAL A 49 -16.63 -5.16 20.39
N LEU A 50 -17.73 -4.48 20.65
CA LEU A 50 -17.88 -3.55 21.76
C LEU A 50 -18.19 -4.33 23.03
N LEU A 51 -17.27 -4.30 23.99
CA LEU A 51 -17.49 -4.81 25.32
C LEU A 51 -17.82 -3.63 26.24
N PRO A 52 -19.03 -3.55 26.80
CA PRO A 52 -19.34 -2.52 27.78
C PRO A 52 -18.43 -2.68 28.99
N ILE A 53 -17.89 -1.57 29.49
CA ILE A 53 -17.05 -1.54 30.68
C ILE A 53 -17.69 -0.67 31.77
N ASN A 54 -17.50 -1.07 33.01
CA ASN A 54 -17.85 -0.27 34.18
C ASN A 54 -16.96 0.99 34.27
N PRO A 55 -17.37 2.02 35.00
CA PRO A 55 -16.55 3.24 35.19
C PRO A 55 -15.16 2.99 35.77
N ASN A 56 -14.93 1.85 36.40
CA ASN A 56 -13.65 1.41 36.95
C ASN A 56 -12.77 0.63 35.96
N GLY A 57 -13.16 0.52 34.68
CA GLY A 57 -12.42 -0.14 33.64
C GLY A 57 -12.58 -1.68 33.57
N THR A 58 -13.43 -2.27 34.42
CA THR A 58 -13.73 -3.71 34.36
C THR A 58 -14.87 -4.03 33.39
N PRO A 59 -14.82 -5.13 32.63
CA PRO A 59 -15.94 -5.54 31.78
C PRO A 59 -17.24 -5.73 32.61
N VAL A 60 -18.36 -5.33 32.05
CA VAL A 60 -19.67 -5.55 32.67
C VAL A 60 -20.00 -7.04 32.58
N GLU A 61 -19.93 -7.76 33.67
CA GLU A 61 -20.17 -9.21 33.73
C GLU A 61 -21.64 -9.62 33.56
N LYS A 62 -22.57 -8.70 33.39
CA LYS A 62 -23.99 -9.05 33.32
C LYS A 62 -24.63 -8.66 32.01
N LYS A 63 -25.06 -9.70 31.31
CA LYS A 63 -25.89 -9.76 30.12
C LYS A 63 -25.13 -9.41 28.81
N ILE A 64 -24.21 -10.24 28.43
CA ILE A 64 -24.15 -10.63 27.05
C ILE A 64 -25.37 -11.54 26.82
N VAL A 65 -26.49 -10.93 26.46
CA VAL A 65 -27.64 -11.66 25.95
C VAL A 65 -27.20 -12.19 24.60
N ASP A 66 -27.00 -13.50 24.51
CA ASP A 66 -26.81 -14.25 23.27
C ASP A 66 -25.60 -13.99 22.38
N GLY A 67 -24.41 -13.88 22.96
CA GLY A 67 -23.15 -13.87 22.21
C GLY A 67 -22.63 -12.47 21.79
N PRO A 68 -21.42 -12.38 21.23
CA PRO A 68 -20.87 -11.11 20.79
C PRO A 68 -21.72 -10.53 19.67
N VAL A 69 -22.20 -9.31 19.84
CA VAL A 69 -22.92 -8.57 18.79
C VAL A 69 -21.89 -8.16 17.74
N ALA A 70 -21.93 -8.80 16.57
CA ALA A 70 -21.15 -8.37 15.42
C ALA A 70 -21.76 -7.06 14.90
N LEU A 71 -21.02 -5.97 15.05
CA LEU A 71 -21.40 -4.68 14.49
C LEU A 71 -20.86 -4.54 13.08
N THR A 72 -21.68 -4.04 12.17
CA THR A 72 -21.22 -3.57 10.88
C THR A 72 -20.34 -2.33 11.07
N MET A 73 -19.45 -2.05 10.11
CA MET A 73 -18.65 -0.83 10.18
C MET A 73 -19.48 0.44 10.26
N GLU A 74 -20.67 0.45 9.65
CA GLU A 74 -21.60 1.58 9.71
C GLU A 74 -22.12 1.78 11.15
N GLU A 75 -22.45 0.70 11.84
CA GLU A 75 -22.87 0.78 13.26
C GLU A 75 -21.72 1.22 14.17
N VAL A 76 -20.49 0.75 13.88
CA VAL A 76 -19.30 1.21 14.60
C VAL A 76 -19.08 2.72 14.40
N TRP A 77 -19.20 3.23 13.17
CA TRP A 77 -19.08 4.67 12.93
C TRP A 77 -20.15 5.47 13.65
N LYS A 78 -21.40 5.02 13.65
CA LYS A 78 -22.49 5.66 14.39
C LYS A 78 -22.24 5.67 15.91
N LEU A 79 -21.74 4.58 16.47
CA LEU A 79 -21.38 4.49 17.89
C LEU A 79 -20.23 5.44 18.26
N LEU A 80 -19.29 5.65 17.37
CA LEU A 80 -18.21 6.63 17.53
C LEU A 80 -18.66 8.06 17.30
N GLY A 81 -19.94 8.29 16.98
CA GLY A 81 -20.53 9.62 16.76
C GLY A 81 -20.40 10.16 15.34
N PHE A 82 -20.02 9.31 14.37
CA PHE A 82 -19.95 9.69 12.97
C PHE A 82 -21.20 9.30 12.19
N ASN A 83 -21.67 10.18 11.32
CA ASN A 83 -22.83 9.90 10.43
C ASN A 83 -22.44 9.19 9.14
N GLY A 84 -21.35 8.40 9.15
CA GLY A 84 -20.85 7.69 7.99
C GLY A 84 -19.38 7.29 8.17
N PRO A 85 -18.70 6.93 7.09
CA PRO A 85 -17.28 6.57 7.14
C PRO A 85 -16.44 7.66 7.80
N ALA A 86 -15.56 7.28 8.72
CA ALA A 86 -14.57 8.16 9.31
C ALA A 86 -13.18 7.82 8.78
N VAL A 87 -12.34 8.82 8.68
CA VAL A 87 -10.96 8.71 8.21
C VAL A 87 -10.01 9.17 9.30
N GLN A 88 -8.83 8.59 9.32
CA GLN A 88 -7.78 9.02 10.24
C GLN A 88 -6.96 10.12 9.58
N VAL A 89 -6.84 11.24 10.27
CA VAL A 89 -5.98 12.37 9.90
C VAL A 89 -5.03 12.67 11.06
N GLN A 90 -4.00 13.48 10.83
CA GLN A 90 -3.14 13.97 11.89
C GLN A 90 -3.55 15.39 12.27
N ASP A 91 -3.60 15.68 13.58
CA ASP A 91 -3.76 17.03 14.08
C ASP A 91 -2.46 17.87 13.92
N ASP A 92 -2.50 19.14 14.31
CA ASP A 92 -1.35 20.06 14.23
C ASP A 92 -0.13 19.60 15.05
N GLN A 93 -0.33 18.65 15.97
CA GLN A 93 0.73 18.05 16.78
C GLN A 93 1.18 16.68 16.24
N GLY A 94 0.66 16.27 15.07
CA GLY A 94 0.95 14.99 14.45
C GLY A 94 0.26 13.79 15.11
N ARG A 95 -0.73 14.01 15.99
CA ARG A 95 -1.48 12.93 16.64
C ARG A 95 -2.61 12.46 15.74
N PRO A 96 -2.85 11.15 15.65
CA PRO A 96 -3.95 10.62 14.86
C PRO A 96 -5.29 10.98 15.49
N ILE A 97 -6.18 11.56 14.71
CA ILE A 97 -7.56 11.84 15.07
C ILE A 97 -8.50 11.27 14.01
N ALA A 98 -9.69 10.86 14.41
CA ALA A 98 -10.72 10.42 13.47
C ALA A 98 -11.66 11.60 13.15
N ILE A 99 -11.97 11.77 11.88
CA ILE A 99 -12.90 12.76 11.37
C ILE A 99 -13.88 12.11 10.38
N GLY A 100 -15.14 12.54 10.37
CA GLY A 100 -16.10 12.06 9.38
C GLY A 100 -15.65 12.40 7.96
N LEU A 101 -15.80 11.45 7.02
CA LEU A 101 -15.38 11.67 5.63
C LEU A 101 -16.07 12.89 5.00
N GLU A 102 -17.38 13.03 5.20
CA GLU A 102 -18.12 14.17 4.65
C GLU A 102 -17.71 15.51 5.31
N ASP A 103 -17.34 15.48 6.59
CA ASP A 103 -16.82 16.66 7.30
C ASP A 103 -15.44 17.06 6.74
N LEU A 104 -14.56 16.08 6.49
CA LEU A 104 -13.27 16.32 5.84
C LEU A 104 -13.47 16.94 4.45
N LEU A 105 -14.28 16.32 3.61
CA LEU A 105 -14.51 16.78 2.23
C LEU A 105 -15.20 18.16 2.22
N GLY A 106 -16.17 18.38 3.10
CA GLY A 106 -16.84 19.69 3.25
C GLY A 106 -15.90 20.78 3.73
N GLY A 107 -15.01 20.46 4.66
CA GLY A 107 -13.96 21.36 5.13
C GLY A 107 -12.98 21.76 4.03
N LEU A 108 -12.53 20.80 3.22
CA LEU A 108 -11.64 21.06 2.08
C LEU A 108 -12.33 21.89 1.00
N GLU A 109 -13.60 21.59 0.68
CA GLU A 109 -14.41 22.37 -0.26
C GLU A 109 -14.53 23.83 0.17
N LYS A 110 -14.93 24.05 1.43
CA LYS A 110 -15.05 25.40 2.02
C LYS A 110 -13.71 26.15 1.95
N HIS A 111 -12.62 25.48 2.32
CA HIS A 111 -11.28 26.08 2.32
C HIS A 111 -10.82 26.48 0.91
N TRP A 112 -11.15 25.67 -0.11
CA TRP A 112 -10.88 26.00 -1.50
C TRP A 112 -11.70 27.21 -1.97
N ILE A 113 -13.02 27.24 -1.70
CA ILE A 113 -13.90 28.34 -2.08
C ILE A 113 -13.46 29.66 -1.40
N GLU A 114 -13.18 29.64 -0.11
CA GLU A 114 -12.73 30.82 0.64
C GLU A 114 -11.37 31.34 0.20
N SER A 115 -10.54 30.50 -0.38
CA SER A 115 -9.22 30.87 -0.92
C SER A 115 -9.25 31.54 -2.30
N LYS A 116 -10.43 31.85 -2.82
CA LYS A 116 -10.66 32.45 -4.16
C LYS A 116 -10.07 31.55 -5.27
N ASP A 117 -10.36 30.25 -5.20
CA ASP A 117 -9.96 29.27 -6.18
C ASP A 117 -8.44 29.05 -6.29
N ASP A 118 -7.72 29.10 -5.17
CA ASP A 118 -6.31 28.70 -5.12
C ASP A 118 -6.14 27.28 -5.68
N LEU A 119 -5.32 27.15 -6.75
CA LEU A 119 -5.16 25.89 -7.47
C LEU A 119 -4.61 24.77 -6.58
N ASN A 120 -3.68 25.06 -5.65
CA ASN A 120 -3.09 24.05 -4.79
C ASN A 120 -4.12 23.47 -3.81
N ARG A 121 -4.98 24.31 -3.24
CA ARG A 121 -6.07 23.86 -2.37
C ARG A 121 -7.12 23.08 -3.16
N GLY A 122 -7.42 23.52 -4.38
CA GLY A 122 -8.28 22.76 -5.29
C GLY A 122 -7.73 21.40 -5.63
N ARG A 123 -6.42 21.28 -5.87
CA ARG A 123 -5.72 20.00 -6.13
C ARG A 123 -5.82 19.04 -4.95
N ILE A 124 -5.56 19.53 -3.72
CA ILE A 124 -5.69 18.72 -2.50
C ILE A 124 -7.14 18.21 -2.37
N PHE A 125 -8.12 19.07 -2.56
CA PHE A 125 -9.53 18.67 -2.50
C PHE A 125 -9.88 17.66 -3.60
N ALA A 126 -9.43 17.86 -4.84
CA ALA A 126 -9.66 16.93 -5.93
C ALA A 126 -9.00 15.55 -5.71
N GLN A 127 -7.80 15.52 -5.16
CA GLN A 127 -7.10 14.28 -4.81
C GLN A 127 -7.87 13.48 -3.76
N GLU A 128 -8.35 14.13 -2.69
CA GLU A 128 -9.16 13.45 -1.68
C GLU A 128 -10.51 12.97 -2.27
N LEU A 129 -11.13 13.74 -3.15
CA LEU A 129 -12.35 13.31 -3.85
C LEU A 129 -12.11 12.05 -4.71
N ILE A 130 -10.99 11.97 -5.45
CA ILE A 130 -10.61 10.79 -6.24
C ILE A 130 -10.34 9.60 -5.32
N LYS A 131 -9.57 9.79 -4.27
CA LYS A 131 -9.21 8.77 -3.28
C LYS A 131 -10.45 8.11 -2.66
N TYR A 132 -11.49 8.89 -2.39
CA TYR A 132 -12.74 8.38 -1.84
C TYR A 132 -13.84 8.14 -2.90
N ALA A 133 -13.45 7.97 -4.16
CA ALA A 133 -14.34 7.66 -5.28
C ALA A 133 -15.50 8.66 -5.50
N ARG A 134 -15.31 9.91 -5.11
CA ARG A 134 -16.25 11.02 -5.37
C ARG A 134 -16.02 11.63 -6.77
N HIS A 135 -15.97 10.79 -7.79
CA HIS A 135 -15.51 11.14 -9.14
C HIS A 135 -16.31 12.26 -9.81
N GLU A 136 -17.61 12.35 -9.56
CA GLU A 136 -18.45 13.42 -10.12
C GLU A 136 -18.07 14.80 -9.55
N LYS A 137 -17.83 14.88 -8.24
CA LYS A 137 -17.35 16.11 -7.61
C LYS A 137 -15.91 16.41 -8.06
N ALA A 138 -15.04 15.40 -8.14
CA ALA A 138 -13.68 15.55 -8.60
C ALA A 138 -13.62 16.12 -10.03
N GLU A 139 -14.45 15.64 -10.95
CA GLU A 139 -14.56 16.18 -12.32
C GLU A 139 -14.91 17.66 -12.32
N LYS A 140 -15.88 18.08 -11.51
CA LYS A 140 -16.29 19.50 -11.41
C LYS A 140 -15.13 20.39 -10.92
N VAL A 141 -14.44 19.96 -9.85
CA VAL A 141 -13.30 20.67 -9.28
C VAL A 141 -12.16 20.77 -10.29
N LEU A 142 -11.76 19.63 -10.88
CA LEU A 142 -10.65 19.57 -11.83
C LEU A 142 -10.96 20.31 -13.14
N SER A 143 -12.20 20.28 -13.62
CA SER A 143 -12.61 21.08 -14.77
C SER A 143 -12.43 22.58 -14.51
N LYS A 144 -12.73 23.05 -13.30
CA LYS A 144 -12.50 24.43 -12.91
C LYS A 144 -11.00 24.75 -12.80
N ILE A 145 -10.20 23.86 -12.21
CA ILE A 145 -8.74 24.01 -12.12
C ILE A 145 -8.13 24.11 -13.52
N VAL A 146 -8.49 23.22 -14.43
CA VAL A 146 -8.01 23.22 -15.82
C VAL A 146 -8.41 24.51 -16.53
N ALA A 147 -9.65 25.02 -16.33
CA ALA A 147 -10.10 26.28 -16.90
C ALA A 147 -9.34 27.50 -16.35
N LEU A 148 -8.80 27.43 -15.15
CA LEU A 148 -7.98 28.44 -14.52
C LEU A 148 -6.48 28.35 -14.90
N GLY A 149 -6.13 27.49 -15.83
CA GLY A 149 -4.75 27.31 -16.28
C GLY A 149 -4.01 26.20 -15.56
N GLY A 150 -4.71 25.17 -15.11
CA GLY A 150 -4.14 23.97 -14.53
C GLY A 150 -3.13 23.28 -15.43
N ASP A 151 -2.19 22.55 -14.82
CA ASP A 151 -1.10 21.84 -15.50
C ASP A 151 -1.48 20.46 -16.03
N GLY A 152 -0.48 19.72 -16.53
CA GLY A 152 -0.69 18.39 -17.10
C GLY A 152 -1.23 17.36 -16.11
N ASP A 153 -0.87 17.47 -14.82
CA ASP A 153 -1.36 16.58 -13.78
C ASP A 153 -2.85 16.84 -13.46
N ASP A 154 -3.29 18.08 -13.56
CA ASP A 154 -4.71 18.45 -13.42
C ASP A 154 -5.53 17.86 -14.56
N TRP A 155 -5.01 17.92 -15.81
CA TRP A 155 -5.62 17.27 -16.97
C TRP A 155 -5.67 15.75 -16.80
N LEU A 156 -4.59 15.14 -16.29
CA LEU A 156 -4.54 13.70 -16.01
C LEU A 156 -5.61 13.32 -14.98
N GLY A 157 -5.67 14.04 -13.86
CA GLY A 157 -6.67 13.82 -12.81
C GLY A 157 -8.11 13.96 -13.33
N LEU A 158 -8.37 14.96 -14.19
CA LEU A 158 -9.68 15.15 -14.82
C LEU A 158 -10.04 13.96 -15.72
N GLY A 159 -9.13 13.51 -16.56
CA GLY A 159 -9.34 12.34 -17.41
C GLY A 159 -9.60 11.06 -16.62
N VAL A 160 -8.88 10.86 -15.50
CA VAL A 160 -9.11 9.73 -14.58
C VAL A 160 -10.52 9.80 -13.96
N ALA A 161 -10.94 10.97 -13.49
CA ALA A 161 -12.28 11.16 -12.93
C ALA A 161 -13.39 10.90 -13.96
N GLN A 162 -13.18 11.29 -15.22
CA GLN A 162 -14.10 11.04 -16.32
C GLN A 162 -14.15 9.55 -16.72
N LEU A 163 -12.99 8.87 -16.75
CA LEU A 163 -12.89 7.44 -17.03
C LEU A 163 -13.64 6.63 -15.94
N ALA A 164 -13.46 6.96 -14.68
CA ALA A 164 -14.17 6.30 -13.59
C ALA A 164 -15.70 6.43 -13.69
N GLN A 165 -16.19 7.50 -14.32
CA GLN A 165 -17.61 7.72 -14.62
C GLN A 165 -18.05 7.12 -15.95
N LYS A 166 -17.18 6.38 -16.64
CA LYS A 166 -17.43 5.80 -17.99
C LYS A 166 -17.74 6.87 -19.07
N LYS A 167 -17.30 8.11 -18.88
CA LYS A 167 -17.41 9.17 -19.87
C LYS A 167 -16.26 9.07 -20.88
N LEU A 168 -16.22 7.96 -21.64
CA LEU A 168 -15.04 7.51 -22.37
C LEU A 168 -14.53 8.52 -23.41
N ASP A 169 -15.41 9.18 -24.17
CA ASP A 169 -14.99 10.15 -25.20
C ASP A 169 -14.40 11.42 -24.57
N LYS A 170 -14.97 11.88 -23.44
CA LYS A 170 -14.42 13.00 -22.70
C LYS A 170 -13.08 12.63 -22.08
N ALA A 171 -12.99 11.46 -21.45
CA ALA A 171 -11.77 10.96 -20.86
C ALA A 171 -10.65 10.85 -21.90
N GLU A 172 -10.93 10.33 -23.10
CA GLU A 172 -9.96 10.26 -24.18
C GLU A 172 -9.45 11.64 -24.59
N ALA A 173 -10.35 12.57 -24.87
CA ALA A 173 -9.97 13.93 -25.27
C ALA A 173 -9.11 14.62 -24.19
N THR A 174 -9.52 14.52 -22.93
CA THR A 174 -8.81 15.10 -21.80
C THR A 174 -7.44 14.46 -21.58
N LEU A 175 -7.35 13.12 -21.64
CA LEU A 175 -6.08 12.40 -21.46
C LEU A 175 -5.10 12.61 -22.62
N ARG A 176 -5.59 12.84 -23.86
CA ARG A 176 -4.72 13.27 -24.96
C ARG A 176 -4.15 14.68 -24.70
N GLY A 177 -4.93 15.57 -24.09
CA GLY A 177 -4.44 16.85 -23.60
C GLY A 177 -3.33 16.67 -22.56
N ALA A 178 -3.57 15.84 -21.56
CA ALA A 178 -2.56 15.50 -20.55
C ALA A 178 -1.30 14.89 -21.19
N GLN A 179 -1.42 13.99 -22.16
CA GLN A 179 -0.29 13.37 -22.86
C GLN A 179 0.58 14.38 -23.60
N ASN A 180 -0.02 15.44 -24.15
CA ASN A 180 0.72 16.52 -24.82
C ASN A 180 1.47 17.41 -23.85
N LEU A 181 0.96 17.59 -22.62
CA LEU A 181 1.58 18.38 -21.56
C LEU A 181 2.63 17.60 -20.79
N LEU A 182 2.40 16.32 -20.53
CA LEU A 182 3.26 15.43 -19.77
C LEU A 182 4.00 14.43 -20.69
N LYS A 183 4.85 14.93 -21.56
CA LYS A 183 5.53 14.12 -22.59
C LYS A 183 6.44 13.03 -22.02
N ASP A 184 7.04 13.29 -20.85
CA ASP A 184 7.99 12.41 -20.17
C ASP A 184 7.34 11.52 -19.10
N SER A 185 6.00 11.56 -19.00
CA SER A 185 5.24 10.76 -18.05
C SER A 185 4.51 9.61 -18.77
N PRO A 186 4.65 8.36 -18.31
CA PRO A 186 3.92 7.22 -18.88
C PRO A 186 2.43 7.20 -18.51
N PHE A 187 2.04 7.92 -17.44
CA PHE A 187 0.70 7.84 -16.87
C PHE A 187 -0.44 8.23 -17.81
N PRO A 188 -0.36 9.32 -18.60
CA PRO A 188 -1.42 9.64 -19.57
C PRO A 188 -1.64 8.53 -20.59
N SER A 189 -0.55 7.92 -21.09
CA SER A 189 -0.63 6.79 -22.02
C SER A 189 -1.29 5.57 -21.38
N LEU A 190 -0.96 5.24 -20.12
CA LEU A 190 -1.60 4.16 -19.37
C LEU A 190 -3.10 4.40 -19.17
N GLN A 191 -3.51 5.62 -18.85
CA GLN A 191 -4.93 5.93 -18.70
C GLN A 191 -5.66 5.89 -20.05
N LEU A 192 -5.02 6.32 -21.14
CA LEU A 192 -5.55 6.15 -22.51
C LEU A 192 -5.70 4.68 -22.87
N ALA A 193 -4.74 3.82 -22.52
CA ALA A 193 -4.87 2.38 -22.72
C ALA A 193 -6.12 1.83 -22.00
N ARG A 194 -6.40 2.26 -20.77
CA ARG A 194 -7.63 1.89 -20.04
C ARG A 194 -8.89 2.38 -20.73
N VAL A 195 -8.88 3.60 -21.27
CA VAL A 195 -10.02 4.12 -22.07
C VAL A 195 -10.24 3.26 -23.32
N MET A 196 -9.17 2.90 -24.05
CA MET A 196 -9.26 2.05 -25.25
C MET A 196 -9.77 0.65 -24.90
N LYS A 197 -9.33 0.08 -23.79
CA LYS A 197 -9.85 -1.18 -23.25
C LYS A 197 -11.37 -1.12 -23.04
N GLU A 198 -11.85 -0.07 -22.36
CA GLU A 198 -13.27 0.13 -22.11
C GLU A 198 -14.09 0.38 -23.39
N LYS A 199 -13.48 0.96 -24.40
CA LYS A 199 -14.06 1.11 -25.75
C LYS A 199 -14.03 -0.18 -26.58
N GLY A 200 -13.31 -1.20 -26.13
CA GLY A 200 -13.13 -2.46 -26.86
C GLY A 200 -12.07 -2.41 -27.97
N ASP A 201 -11.33 -1.30 -28.11
CA ASP A 201 -10.26 -1.15 -29.10
C ASP A 201 -8.95 -1.73 -28.53
N ARG A 202 -8.80 -3.05 -28.66
CA ARG A 202 -7.64 -3.79 -28.16
C ARG A 202 -6.32 -3.42 -28.85
N LYS A 203 -6.39 -2.98 -30.10
CA LYS A 203 -5.20 -2.53 -30.84
C LYS A 203 -4.69 -1.21 -30.26
N ALA A 204 -5.56 -0.20 -30.16
CA ALA A 204 -5.19 1.08 -29.57
C ALA A 204 -4.81 0.96 -28.09
N GLU A 205 -5.46 0.07 -27.31
CA GLU A 205 -5.07 -0.25 -25.95
C GLU A 205 -3.59 -0.66 -25.88
N ARG A 206 -3.20 -1.63 -26.69
CA ARG A 206 -1.83 -2.15 -26.76
C ARG A 206 -0.83 -1.07 -27.18
N GLU A 207 -1.15 -0.29 -28.22
CA GLU A 207 -0.31 0.81 -28.69
C GLU A 207 -0.03 1.84 -27.58
N GLN A 208 -1.05 2.18 -26.80
CA GLN A 208 -0.89 3.12 -25.68
C GLN A 208 -0.08 2.51 -24.51
N ALA A 209 -0.25 1.23 -24.22
CA ALA A 209 0.54 0.55 -23.18
C ALA A 209 2.03 0.45 -23.59
N GLU A 210 2.32 0.08 -24.84
CA GLU A 210 3.69 0.05 -25.36
C GLU A 210 4.32 1.46 -25.42
N ARG A 211 3.53 2.49 -25.75
CA ARG A 211 3.98 3.89 -25.67
C ARG A 211 4.36 4.29 -24.24
N ALA A 212 3.61 3.87 -23.22
CA ALA A 212 3.96 4.14 -21.83
C ALA A 212 5.33 3.53 -21.48
N ILE A 213 5.60 2.30 -21.93
CA ILE A 213 6.92 1.64 -21.76
C ILE A 213 8.03 2.37 -22.52
N GLN A 214 7.74 2.91 -23.71
CA GLN A 214 8.73 3.69 -24.47
C GLN A 214 9.10 4.99 -23.76
N ILE A 215 8.15 5.61 -23.04
CA ILE A 215 8.39 6.84 -22.28
C ILE A 215 9.22 6.51 -21.03
N ASP A 216 8.83 5.48 -20.27
CA ASP A 216 9.56 5.01 -19.11
C ASP A 216 9.60 3.48 -19.06
N ASN A 217 10.71 2.91 -19.50
CA ASN A 217 10.91 1.47 -19.52
C ASN A 217 11.17 0.84 -18.12
N ASN A 218 11.34 1.67 -17.08
CA ASN A 218 11.45 1.24 -15.70
C ASN A 218 10.10 1.30 -14.96
N SER A 219 9.03 1.76 -15.61
CA SER A 219 7.69 1.77 -15.04
C SER A 219 7.13 0.35 -14.91
N VAL A 220 7.18 -0.22 -13.71
CA VAL A 220 6.60 -1.54 -13.41
C VAL A 220 5.10 -1.57 -13.75
N ASP A 221 4.38 -0.47 -13.49
CA ASP A 221 2.95 -0.36 -13.77
C ASP A 221 2.64 -0.49 -15.27
N SER A 222 3.49 0.09 -16.13
CA SER A 222 3.34 -0.01 -17.59
C SER A 222 3.52 -1.44 -18.06
N TRP A 223 4.52 -2.13 -17.55
CA TRP A 223 4.77 -3.54 -17.86
C TRP A 223 3.67 -4.46 -17.32
N ALA A 224 3.23 -4.22 -16.08
CA ALA A 224 2.14 -4.98 -15.48
C ALA A 224 0.82 -4.79 -16.25
N TYR A 225 0.55 -3.58 -16.70
CA TYR A 225 -0.64 -3.30 -17.52
C TYR A 225 -0.57 -4.06 -18.85
N LEU A 226 0.55 -3.97 -19.57
CA LEU A 226 0.73 -4.69 -20.84
C LEU A 226 0.61 -6.21 -20.65
N ALA A 227 1.24 -6.76 -19.62
CA ALA A 227 1.17 -8.18 -19.29
C ALA A 227 -0.28 -8.62 -19.03
N ASN A 228 -1.01 -7.87 -18.20
CA ASN A 228 -2.42 -8.12 -17.91
C ASN A 228 -3.29 -8.10 -19.17
N SER A 229 -3.13 -7.08 -20.01
CA SER A 229 -3.89 -6.93 -21.23
C SER A 229 -3.67 -8.11 -22.19
N ILE A 230 -2.42 -8.56 -22.34
CA ILE A 230 -2.10 -9.71 -23.20
C ILE A 230 -2.68 -11.00 -22.59
N ARG A 231 -2.55 -11.21 -21.28
CA ARG A 231 -3.09 -12.40 -20.59
C ARG A 231 -4.58 -12.53 -20.76
N GLU A 232 -5.32 -11.44 -20.59
CA GLU A 232 -6.79 -11.43 -20.74
C GLU A 232 -7.25 -11.86 -22.14
N VAL A 233 -6.48 -11.51 -23.17
CA VAL A 233 -6.85 -11.78 -24.57
C VAL A 233 -6.31 -13.12 -25.07
N SER A 234 -5.06 -13.45 -24.70
CA SER A 234 -4.29 -14.52 -25.35
C SER A 234 -3.76 -15.57 -24.39
N GLY A 235 -4.05 -15.44 -23.10
CA GLY A 235 -3.61 -16.38 -22.05
C GLY A 235 -2.17 -16.16 -21.58
N GLU A 236 -1.77 -16.96 -20.61
CA GLU A 236 -0.51 -16.80 -19.87
C GLU A 236 0.72 -17.06 -20.73
N GLU A 237 0.74 -18.14 -21.52
CA GLU A 237 1.89 -18.48 -22.36
C GLU A 237 2.19 -17.38 -23.40
N ALA A 238 1.14 -16.81 -24.01
CA ALA A 238 1.28 -15.69 -24.93
C ALA A 238 1.79 -14.44 -24.22
N MET A 239 1.30 -14.17 -23.01
CA MET A 239 1.79 -13.08 -22.16
C MET A 239 3.30 -13.22 -21.92
N LEU A 240 3.77 -14.36 -21.44
CA LEU A 240 5.18 -14.57 -21.15
C LEU A 240 6.05 -14.39 -22.38
N ARG A 241 5.69 -15.01 -23.48
CA ARG A 241 6.43 -14.89 -24.74
C ARG A 241 6.52 -13.45 -25.23
N GLN A 242 5.40 -12.73 -25.25
CA GLN A 242 5.35 -11.36 -25.78
C GLN A 242 6.04 -10.36 -24.84
N ILE A 243 5.92 -10.53 -23.53
CA ILE A 243 6.65 -9.68 -22.58
C ILE A 243 8.16 -9.90 -22.70
N GLU A 244 8.62 -11.16 -22.82
CA GLU A 244 10.04 -11.44 -23.03
C GLU A 244 10.56 -10.88 -24.36
N GLU A 245 9.77 -10.92 -25.42
CA GLU A 245 10.10 -10.31 -26.71
C GLU A 245 10.29 -8.80 -26.59
N VAL A 246 9.31 -8.07 -26.01
CA VAL A 246 9.40 -6.62 -25.79
C VAL A 246 10.54 -6.26 -24.83
N ALA A 247 10.73 -7.03 -23.76
CA ALA A 247 11.81 -6.85 -22.78
C ALA A 247 13.19 -7.13 -23.39
N GLY A 248 13.28 -7.97 -24.41
CA GLY A 248 14.51 -8.29 -25.15
C GLY A 248 14.98 -7.16 -26.07
N ALA A 249 14.15 -6.18 -26.39
CA ALA A 249 14.55 -5.05 -27.20
C ALA A 249 15.72 -4.27 -26.57
N PRO A 250 16.72 -3.78 -27.35
CA PRO A 250 17.93 -3.14 -26.82
C PRO A 250 17.63 -1.98 -25.84
N VAL A 251 16.57 -1.21 -26.11
CA VAL A 251 16.15 -0.08 -25.25
C VAL A 251 15.73 -0.54 -23.86
N ASN A 252 15.21 -1.76 -23.74
CA ASN A 252 14.70 -2.32 -22.48
C ASN A 252 15.71 -3.26 -21.79
N ALA A 253 16.87 -3.51 -22.39
CA ALA A 253 17.80 -4.55 -21.98
C ALA A 253 18.35 -4.37 -20.54
N LYS A 254 18.33 -3.16 -19.97
CA LYS A 254 18.80 -2.88 -18.61
C LYS A 254 17.67 -2.70 -17.60
N SER A 255 16.40 -2.75 -18.01
CA SER A 255 15.28 -2.57 -17.10
C SER A 255 14.95 -3.88 -16.37
N ALA A 256 14.82 -3.81 -15.05
CA ALA A 256 14.29 -4.89 -14.22
C ALA A 256 12.75 -4.96 -14.27
N ALA A 257 12.10 -3.87 -14.65
CA ALA A 257 10.65 -3.68 -14.53
C ALA A 257 9.79 -4.78 -15.18
N PRO A 258 10.10 -5.30 -16.41
CA PRO A 258 9.31 -6.38 -16.99
C PRO A 258 9.26 -7.64 -16.10
N TYR A 259 10.38 -7.98 -15.48
CA TYR A 259 10.45 -9.17 -14.63
C TYR A 259 9.89 -8.93 -13.23
N ILE A 260 9.98 -7.69 -12.72
CA ILE A 260 9.28 -7.30 -11.48
C ILE A 260 7.76 -7.38 -11.71
N ALA A 261 7.27 -6.95 -12.86
CA ALA A 261 5.85 -7.04 -13.21
C ALA A 261 5.38 -8.50 -13.29
N LEU A 262 6.13 -9.38 -13.98
CA LEU A 262 5.83 -10.81 -14.07
C LEU A 262 5.92 -11.51 -12.70
N GLN A 263 6.93 -11.18 -11.90
CA GLN A 263 7.04 -11.69 -10.52
C GLN A 263 5.81 -11.33 -9.69
N GLY A 264 5.35 -10.08 -9.75
CA GLY A 264 4.16 -9.63 -9.03
C GLY A 264 2.91 -10.41 -9.41
N PHE A 265 2.81 -10.78 -10.68
CA PHE A 265 1.72 -11.61 -11.21
C PHE A 265 1.62 -12.95 -10.50
N PHE A 266 2.72 -13.70 -10.47
CA PHE A 266 2.77 -15.02 -9.84
C PHE A 266 2.78 -14.97 -8.32
N ALA A 267 3.33 -13.92 -7.72
CA ALA A 267 3.28 -13.72 -6.28
C ALA A 267 1.85 -13.50 -5.75
N ALA A 268 0.96 -12.92 -6.55
CA ALA A 268 -0.46 -12.77 -6.20
C ALA A 268 -1.20 -14.12 -6.13
N GLU A 269 -0.72 -15.14 -6.84
CA GLU A 269 -1.25 -16.51 -6.84
C GLU A 269 -0.57 -17.41 -5.79
N SER A 270 0.07 -16.84 -4.76
CA SER A 270 1.03 -17.48 -3.84
C SER A 270 0.53 -18.66 -2.99
N LYS A 271 -0.73 -19.06 -3.10
CA LYS A 271 -1.25 -20.30 -2.50
C LYS A 271 -0.74 -21.57 -3.22
N ASP A 272 -0.30 -21.42 -4.47
CA ASP A 272 0.30 -22.48 -5.27
C ASP A 272 1.83 -22.40 -5.17
N GLU A 273 2.47 -23.52 -4.82
CA GLU A 273 3.93 -23.63 -4.71
C GLU A 273 4.61 -23.38 -6.07
N SER A 274 4.02 -23.88 -7.16
CA SER A 274 4.50 -23.66 -8.51
C SER A 274 4.50 -22.18 -8.89
N ALA A 275 3.45 -21.45 -8.55
CA ALA A 275 3.38 -20.01 -8.79
C ALA A 275 4.44 -19.25 -7.99
N ARG A 276 4.71 -19.68 -6.74
CA ARG A 276 5.77 -19.09 -5.92
C ARG A 276 7.16 -19.31 -6.51
N ASP A 277 7.45 -20.51 -7.00
CA ASP A 277 8.73 -20.81 -7.64
C ASP A 277 8.92 -19.98 -8.91
N ARG A 278 7.89 -19.81 -9.72
CA ARG A 278 7.90 -18.94 -10.89
C ARG A 278 8.12 -17.47 -10.51
N ALA A 279 7.47 -16.98 -9.43
CA ALA A 279 7.71 -15.65 -8.93
C ALA A 279 9.18 -15.44 -8.53
N ILE A 280 9.79 -16.41 -7.86
CA ILE A 280 11.22 -16.39 -7.50
C ILE A 280 12.10 -16.36 -8.75
N GLU A 281 11.77 -17.15 -9.79
CA GLU A 281 12.51 -17.16 -11.04
C GLU A 281 12.51 -15.80 -11.76
N PHE A 282 11.32 -15.16 -11.86
CA PHE A 282 11.25 -13.83 -12.44
C PHE A 282 11.95 -12.78 -11.59
N ALA A 283 11.85 -12.85 -10.26
CA ALA A 283 12.59 -11.95 -9.38
C ALA A 283 14.11 -12.12 -9.54
N LYS A 284 14.63 -13.34 -9.73
CA LYS A 284 16.04 -13.59 -10.06
C LYS A 284 16.42 -12.97 -11.40
N LYS A 285 15.58 -13.10 -12.44
CA LYS A 285 15.80 -12.45 -13.74
C LYS A 285 15.86 -10.92 -13.59
N ALA A 286 14.98 -10.33 -12.75
CA ALA A 286 15.00 -8.89 -12.45
C ALA A 286 16.33 -8.45 -11.83
N VAL A 287 16.80 -9.14 -10.79
CA VAL A 287 18.09 -8.86 -10.13
C VAL A 287 19.26 -9.08 -11.08
N ALA A 288 19.24 -10.15 -11.89
CA ALA A 288 20.30 -10.39 -12.86
C ALA A 288 20.41 -9.28 -13.92
N ARG A 289 19.27 -8.69 -14.30
CA ARG A 289 19.23 -7.61 -15.28
C ARG A 289 19.68 -6.26 -14.70
N ALA A 290 19.31 -5.97 -13.45
CA ALA A 290 19.68 -4.77 -12.74
C ALA A 290 20.08 -5.09 -11.28
N PRO A 291 21.33 -5.52 -11.04
CA PRO A 291 21.76 -6.02 -9.72
C PRO A 291 21.69 -4.99 -8.59
N GLY A 292 21.71 -3.70 -8.93
CA GLY A 292 21.59 -2.60 -7.96
C GLY A 292 20.18 -2.01 -7.83
N ASP A 293 19.18 -2.60 -8.48
CA ASP A 293 17.80 -2.13 -8.39
C ASP A 293 17.18 -2.50 -7.03
N ALA A 294 16.79 -1.47 -6.26
CA ALA A 294 16.26 -1.65 -4.92
C ALA A 294 14.97 -2.47 -4.92
N LEU A 295 14.08 -2.23 -5.88
CA LEU A 295 12.79 -2.91 -5.95
C LEU A 295 12.96 -4.39 -6.32
N ALA A 296 13.85 -4.70 -7.28
CA ALA A 296 14.17 -6.08 -7.64
C ALA A 296 14.73 -6.86 -6.44
N LEU A 297 15.66 -6.24 -5.67
CA LEU A 297 16.23 -6.84 -4.46
C LEU A 297 15.18 -7.04 -3.36
N VAL A 298 14.31 -6.05 -3.14
CA VAL A 298 13.21 -6.15 -2.17
C VAL A 298 12.25 -7.28 -2.54
N CYS A 299 11.85 -7.38 -3.81
CA CYS A 299 10.96 -8.43 -4.28
C CYS A 299 11.57 -9.82 -4.09
N LEU A 300 12.82 -10.04 -4.52
CA LEU A 300 13.47 -11.34 -4.39
C LEU A 300 13.71 -11.73 -2.93
N SER A 301 14.18 -10.79 -2.11
CA SER A 301 14.41 -11.05 -0.68
C SER A 301 13.11 -11.36 0.09
N ALA A 302 12.01 -10.68 -0.23
CA ALA A 302 10.70 -10.96 0.35
C ALA A 302 10.21 -12.37 -0.02
N LEU A 303 10.35 -12.78 -1.28
CA LEU A 303 9.99 -14.13 -1.72
C LEU A 303 10.86 -15.21 -1.07
N TYR A 304 12.16 -14.99 -0.92
CA TYR A 304 13.03 -15.90 -0.18
C TYR A 304 12.62 -15.99 1.30
N GLY A 305 12.26 -14.86 1.94
CA GLY A 305 11.75 -14.86 3.30
C GLY A 305 10.47 -15.67 3.45
N GLN A 306 9.50 -15.50 2.55
CA GLN A 306 8.26 -16.29 2.50
C GLN A 306 8.49 -17.78 2.27
N ALA A 307 9.54 -18.13 1.51
CA ALA A 307 9.97 -19.51 1.29
C ALA A 307 10.88 -20.06 2.39
N SER A 308 11.07 -19.32 3.50
CA SER A 308 11.98 -19.67 4.61
C SER A 308 13.44 -19.87 4.19
N LYS A 309 13.86 -19.29 3.06
CA LYS A 309 15.25 -19.35 2.54
C LYS A 309 16.07 -18.17 3.10
N ILE A 310 16.18 -18.08 4.41
CA ILE A 310 16.75 -16.91 5.10
C ILE A 310 18.23 -16.69 4.77
N ASP A 311 19.00 -17.73 4.63
CA ASP A 311 20.41 -17.65 4.21
C ASP A 311 20.56 -17.00 2.82
N GLU A 312 19.62 -17.29 1.91
CA GLU A 312 19.62 -16.68 0.58
C GLU A 312 19.29 -15.19 0.63
N VAL A 313 18.43 -14.75 1.58
CA VAL A 313 18.19 -13.32 1.82
C VAL A 313 19.49 -12.62 2.24
N VAL A 314 20.22 -13.23 3.20
CA VAL A 314 21.49 -12.67 3.67
C VAL A 314 22.53 -12.62 2.57
N LYS A 315 22.71 -13.68 1.80
CA LYS A 315 23.64 -13.71 0.65
C LYS A 315 23.29 -12.67 -0.40
N LEU A 316 22.00 -12.51 -0.70
CA LEU A 316 21.51 -11.56 -1.69
C LEU A 316 21.80 -10.12 -1.27
N LEU A 317 21.49 -9.77 -0.03
CA LEU A 317 21.48 -8.37 0.41
C LEU A 317 22.81 -7.90 0.99
N ALA A 318 23.63 -8.78 1.57
CA ALA A 318 24.90 -8.41 2.19
C ALA A 318 25.82 -7.53 1.31
N PRO A 319 25.94 -7.75 -0.02
CA PRO A 319 26.78 -6.90 -0.87
C PRO A 319 26.24 -5.48 -1.08
N HIS A 320 24.98 -5.21 -0.71
CA HIS A 320 24.26 -3.97 -1.05
C HIS A 320 24.17 -2.97 0.11
N GLU A 321 25.21 -2.88 0.95
CA GLU A 321 25.23 -1.98 2.11
C GLU A 321 24.98 -0.50 1.77
N ALA A 322 25.56 -0.03 0.68
CA ALA A 322 25.37 1.37 0.23
C ALA A 322 23.90 1.67 -0.12
N LEU A 323 23.17 0.66 -0.60
CA LEU A 323 21.75 0.76 -0.90
C LEU A 323 20.91 0.75 0.37
N MET A 324 21.28 -0.06 1.37
CA MET A 324 20.61 -0.08 2.69
C MET A 324 20.63 1.28 3.39
N LEU A 325 21.68 2.10 3.15
CA LEU A 325 21.77 3.46 3.68
C LEU A 325 20.81 4.45 2.96
N ARG A 326 20.17 4.06 1.87
CA ARG A 326 19.29 4.92 1.07
C ARG A 326 17.87 4.40 0.94
N ASP A 327 17.67 3.10 1.09
CA ASP A 327 16.37 2.45 0.97
C ASP A 327 16.06 1.62 2.22
N VAL A 328 15.10 2.09 3.00
CA VAL A 328 14.70 1.46 4.26
C VAL A 328 14.13 0.06 4.06
N ARG A 329 13.54 -0.25 2.89
CA ARG A 329 12.95 -1.56 2.59
C ARG A 329 14.03 -2.62 2.46
N VAL A 330 15.15 -2.28 1.78
CA VAL A 330 16.31 -3.17 1.65
C VAL A 330 16.95 -3.40 3.02
N ALA A 331 17.13 -2.33 3.82
CA ALA A 331 17.64 -2.41 5.18
C ALA A 331 16.75 -3.27 6.09
N HIS A 332 15.43 -3.10 5.99
CA HIS A 332 14.44 -3.87 6.74
C HIS A 332 14.53 -5.38 6.43
N ASN A 333 14.50 -5.75 5.14
CA ASN A 333 14.56 -7.17 4.78
C ASN A 333 15.86 -7.83 5.23
N TYR A 334 16.99 -7.11 5.16
CA TYR A 334 18.26 -7.64 5.67
C TYR A 334 18.28 -7.76 7.19
N PHE A 335 17.76 -6.76 7.90
CA PHE A 335 17.60 -6.80 9.35
C PHE A 335 16.73 -7.99 9.80
N GLU A 336 15.57 -8.18 9.19
CA GLU A 336 14.66 -9.28 9.54
C GLU A 336 15.31 -10.65 9.30
N ALA A 337 16.08 -10.80 8.23
CA ALA A 337 16.82 -12.04 7.98
C ALA A 337 17.87 -12.32 9.06
N LEU A 338 18.66 -11.32 9.44
CA LEU A 338 19.62 -11.44 10.54
C LEU A 338 18.95 -11.72 11.88
N PHE A 339 17.78 -11.11 12.11
CA PHE A 339 17.00 -11.31 13.33
C PHE A 339 16.46 -12.74 13.45
N GLN A 340 15.97 -13.31 12.35
CA GLN A 340 15.55 -14.72 12.29
C GLN A 340 16.72 -15.68 12.53
N LEU A 341 17.92 -15.36 12.04
CA LEU A 341 19.15 -16.13 12.30
C LEU A 341 19.74 -15.88 13.69
N ARG A 342 19.16 -14.94 14.46
CA ARG A 342 19.66 -14.53 15.80
C ARG A 342 21.12 -14.03 15.80
N ASP A 343 21.57 -13.45 14.68
CA ASP A 343 22.94 -12.94 14.50
C ASP A 343 23.06 -11.53 15.14
N LEU A 344 23.02 -11.46 16.46
CA LEU A 344 23.10 -10.20 17.21
C LEU A 344 24.33 -9.35 16.86
N PRO A 345 25.55 -9.91 16.65
CA PRO A 345 26.69 -9.12 16.25
C PRO A 345 26.47 -8.37 14.93
N LYS A 346 25.96 -9.06 13.90
CA LYS A 346 25.69 -8.43 12.59
C LYS A 346 24.54 -7.44 12.68
N ILE A 347 23.50 -7.73 13.46
CA ILE A 347 22.39 -6.79 13.70
C ILE A 347 22.93 -5.49 14.30
N THR A 348 23.77 -5.58 15.35
CA THR A 348 24.34 -4.41 16.00
C THR A 348 25.22 -3.59 15.04
N ALA A 349 26.06 -4.26 14.27
CA ALA A 349 26.88 -3.61 13.24
C ALA A 349 26.03 -2.90 12.17
N LEU A 350 24.99 -3.55 11.69
CA LEU A 350 24.02 -3.00 10.74
C LEU A 350 23.36 -1.74 11.30
N LEU A 351 22.77 -1.82 12.48
CA LEU A 351 22.03 -0.70 13.09
C LEU A 351 22.93 0.51 13.36
N ASN A 352 24.17 0.29 13.84
CA ASN A 352 25.16 1.35 14.02
C ASN A 352 25.46 2.05 12.67
N LYS A 353 25.59 1.28 11.59
CA LYS A 353 25.83 1.82 10.26
C LYS A 353 24.61 2.58 9.73
N LEU A 354 23.40 2.03 9.85
CA LEU A 354 22.17 2.68 9.42
C LEU A 354 21.88 3.99 10.19
N ALA A 355 22.32 4.11 11.45
CA ALA A 355 22.24 5.34 12.22
C ALA A 355 23.03 6.51 11.62
N THR A 356 24.04 6.22 10.77
CA THR A 356 24.81 7.25 10.04
C THR A 356 24.22 7.59 8.66
N SER A 357 23.11 6.98 8.25
CA SER A 357 22.49 7.19 6.95
C SER A 357 22.20 8.68 6.68
N PRO A 358 22.32 9.16 5.43
CA PRO A 358 21.82 10.47 5.05
C PRO A 358 20.29 10.56 5.04
N THR A 359 19.60 9.42 4.91
CA THR A 359 18.15 9.35 4.78
C THR A 359 17.48 9.31 6.15
N ARG A 360 16.53 10.21 6.39
CA ARG A 360 15.82 10.33 7.67
C ARG A 360 15.09 9.04 8.05
N GLU A 361 14.42 8.42 7.09
CA GLU A 361 13.65 7.18 7.29
C GLU A 361 14.54 6.03 7.75
N VAL A 362 15.71 5.86 7.13
CA VAL A 362 16.68 4.82 7.50
C VAL A 362 17.25 5.07 8.89
N LYS A 363 17.57 6.32 9.25
CA LYS A 363 17.99 6.68 10.62
C LYS A 363 16.92 6.35 11.64
N GLN A 364 15.67 6.72 11.34
CA GLN A 364 14.56 6.47 12.24
C GLN A 364 14.35 4.98 12.46
N PHE A 365 14.39 4.19 11.39
CA PHE A 365 14.34 2.73 11.45
C PHE A 365 15.44 2.17 12.38
N ALA A 366 16.69 2.61 12.21
CA ALA A 366 17.80 2.15 13.05
C ALA A 366 17.58 2.45 14.54
N ILE A 367 17.12 3.66 14.88
CA ILE A 367 16.84 4.08 16.25
C ILE A 367 15.74 3.23 16.88
N GLU A 368 14.64 3.01 16.17
CA GLU A 368 13.49 2.24 16.63
C GLU A 368 13.88 0.77 16.87
N ARG A 369 14.60 0.15 15.94
CA ARG A 369 15.05 -1.23 16.06
C ARG A 369 16.09 -1.41 17.16
N SER A 370 17.03 -0.47 17.34
CA SER A 370 18.00 -0.49 18.44
C SER A 370 17.31 -0.43 19.79
N ARG A 371 16.31 0.43 19.94
CA ARG A 371 15.50 0.54 21.15
C ARG A 371 14.74 -0.75 21.45
N ALA A 372 14.09 -1.33 20.43
CA ALA A 372 13.34 -2.58 20.58
C ALA A 372 14.24 -3.74 21.02
N ILE A 373 15.44 -3.88 20.43
CA ILE A 373 16.41 -4.91 20.84
C ILE A 373 16.89 -4.69 22.27
N SER A 374 17.22 -3.44 22.65
CA SER A 374 17.65 -3.13 24.01
C SER A 374 16.59 -3.49 25.05
N GLN A 375 15.32 -3.20 24.75
CA GLN A 375 14.19 -3.56 25.61
C GLN A 375 14.03 -5.09 25.72
N MET A 376 14.12 -5.81 24.62
CA MET A 376 14.03 -7.27 24.60
C MET A 376 15.15 -7.91 25.45
N LEU A 377 16.39 -7.45 25.31
CA LEU A 377 17.53 -7.95 26.07
C LEU A 377 17.39 -7.64 27.58
N ALA A 378 16.91 -6.46 27.95
CA ALA A 378 16.64 -6.09 29.33
C ALA A 378 15.57 -6.98 29.97
N GLN A 379 14.49 -7.29 29.24
CA GLN A 379 13.45 -8.21 29.70
C GLN A 379 13.96 -9.63 29.88
N GLN A 380 14.79 -10.12 28.97
CA GLN A 380 15.42 -11.45 29.12
C GLN A 380 16.32 -11.54 30.35
N GLN A 381 17.08 -10.48 30.65
CA GLN A 381 17.92 -10.44 31.85
C GLN A 381 17.11 -10.46 33.16
N GLN A 382 15.94 -9.81 33.17
CA GLN A 382 15.05 -9.82 34.37
C GLN A 382 14.35 -11.16 34.57
N GLN A 383 14.21 -11.99 33.55
CA GLN A 383 13.59 -13.32 33.63
C GLN A 383 14.57 -14.44 34.00
N LEU A 384 15.87 -14.18 33.99
CA LEU A 384 16.84 -15.14 34.46
C LEU A 384 16.70 -15.24 36.01
N PRO A 385 16.43 -16.42 36.59
CA PRO A 385 16.36 -16.59 38.01
C PRO A 385 17.71 -16.18 38.60
N THR A 386 17.67 -15.32 39.61
CA THR A 386 18.84 -15.03 40.45
C THR A 386 19.32 -16.34 41.08
N ALA A 387 20.27 -16.99 40.40
CA ALA A 387 20.89 -18.19 40.92
C ALA A 387 21.60 -17.84 42.22
N THR A 388 20.95 -18.24 43.33
CA THR A 388 21.53 -18.63 44.62
C THR A 388 22.71 -17.78 45.08
N GLN A 389 22.45 -16.68 45.77
CA GLN A 389 23.23 -16.36 46.96
C GLN A 389 22.66 -17.22 48.12
N GLY A 390 23.24 -18.36 48.31
CA GLY A 390 22.81 -19.29 49.33
C GLY A 390 23.94 -20.20 49.79
N LYS A 391 24.54 -19.85 50.91
CA LYS A 391 25.32 -20.65 51.84
C LYS A 391 26.84 -20.72 51.63
N ALA A 392 27.52 -19.87 52.32
CA ALA A 392 28.66 -20.27 53.14
C ALA A 392 28.28 -20.11 54.59
#